data_a7cf2d82ac1ace0bd0ca498ff87e3e77
#
_entry.id   a7cf2d82ac1ace0bd0ca498ff87e3e77
#
_cell.length_a   1.000
_cell.length_b   1.000
_cell.length_c   1.000
_cell.angle_alpha   90.00
_cell.angle_beta   90.00
_cell.angle_gamma   90.00
#
_symmetry.space_group_name_H-M   'P 1'
#
loop_
_entity.id
_entity.type
_entity.pdbx_description
1 polymer ?
#
loop_
_entity_poly.entity_id
_entity_poly.type
_entity_poly.pdbx_seq_one_letter_code
_entity_poly.pdbx_strand_id
1 'polypeptide(L)'
;MKLNLFLVAIIVIAGLSVALVKSCSDASSLQSDNDVLRSDNTLQGQVIATQAFNFNRFNQVAEHANRLNSLIDTSTEETVIEYREILRREKTCDLPVPTDVAGGLLEYAHRLRSSAMHTDTSRPDAADDRSAAASSMTYCQAVLWIKPLLAVIEKGNNNFAGIRQIELERKN
;
A
#
# COMPACT_ATOMS: atom_id res chain seq x y z
N MET A 1 -20.79 25.00 80.63
CA MET A 1 -19.66 24.26 79.98
C MET A 1 -20.07 23.03 79.20
N LYS A 2 -21.03 22.20 79.65
CA LYS A 2 -21.46 20.97 79.01
C LYS A 2 -22.15 21.19 77.64
N LEU A 3 -22.91 22.29 77.47
CA LEU A 3 -23.62 22.59 76.21
C LEU A 3 -22.69 22.95 75.08
N ASN A 4 -21.58 23.66 75.36
CA ASN A 4 -20.57 24.00 74.30
C ASN A 4 -19.77 22.78 73.80
N LEU A 5 -19.51 21.82 74.69
CA LEU A 5 -18.84 20.59 74.35
C LEU A 5 -19.69 19.71 73.41
N PHE A 6 -21.00 19.67 73.63
CA PHE A 6 -21.96 18.92 72.82
C PHE A 6 -22.10 19.53 71.41
N LEU A 7 -22.14 20.85 71.30
CA LEU A 7 -22.16 21.57 70.03
C LEU A 7 -20.85 21.30 69.17
N VAL A 8 -19.70 21.33 69.82
CA VAL A 8 -18.45 21.03 69.18
C VAL A 8 -18.42 19.58 68.65
N ALA A 9 -18.91 18.63 69.44
CA ALA A 9 -18.97 17.21 69.00
C ALA A 9 -19.88 17.03 67.76
N ILE A 10 -21.02 17.71 67.70
CA ILE A 10 -21.95 17.66 66.55
C ILE A 10 -21.24 18.22 65.26
N ILE A 11 -20.55 19.34 65.40
CA ILE A 11 -19.82 19.95 64.26
C ILE A 11 -18.72 19.02 63.73
N VAL A 12 -17.99 18.36 64.63
CA VAL A 12 -16.94 17.40 64.24
C VAL A 12 -17.53 16.18 63.55
N ILE A 13 -18.63 15.64 64.09
CA ILE A 13 -19.30 14.49 63.43
C ILE A 13 -19.85 14.87 62.07
N ALA A 14 -20.47 16.05 61.93
CA ALA A 14 -20.96 16.52 60.62
C ALA A 14 -19.83 16.72 59.63
N GLY A 15 -18.70 17.30 60.06
CA GLY A 15 -17.51 17.45 59.21
C GLY A 15 -16.92 16.12 58.74
N LEU A 16 -16.81 15.15 59.65
CA LEU A 16 -16.34 13.79 59.32
C LEU A 16 -17.29 13.06 58.37
N SER A 17 -18.60 13.24 58.56
CA SER A 17 -19.59 12.63 57.66
C SER A 17 -19.48 13.18 56.21
N VAL A 18 -19.32 14.49 56.07
CA VAL A 18 -19.12 15.12 54.75
C VAL A 18 -17.80 14.65 54.11
N ALA A 19 -16.72 14.55 54.87
CA ALA A 19 -15.44 14.06 54.41
C ALA A 19 -15.53 12.59 53.93
N LEU A 20 -16.24 11.74 54.67
CA LEU A 20 -16.46 10.35 54.29
C LEU A 20 -17.27 10.21 53.00
N VAL A 21 -18.37 10.95 52.85
CA VAL A 21 -19.18 10.94 51.64
C VAL A 21 -18.35 11.38 50.43
N LYS A 22 -17.57 12.45 50.61
CA LYS A 22 -16.68 12.91 49.53
C LYS A 22 -15.62 11.89 49.18
N SER A 23 -14.97 11.27 50.16
CA SER A 23 -13.97 10.22 49.93
C SER A 23 -14.54 8.99 49.22
N CYS A 24 -15.78 8.58 49.59
CA CYS A 24 -16.48 7.48 48.90
C CYS A 24 -16.82 7.84 47.43
N SER A 25 -17.25 9.09 47.21
CA SER A 25 -17.54 9.57 45.85
C SER A 25 -16.27 9.60 44.97
N ASP A 26 -15.18 10.13 45.52
CA ASP A 26 -13.89 10.18 44.82
C ASP A 26 -13.34 8.77 44.54
N ALA A 27 -13.47 7.83 45.48
CA ALA A 27 -13.09 6.43 45.30
C ALA A 27 -13.93 5.75 44.22
N SER A 28 -15.24 6.00 44.16
CA SER A 28 -16.12 5.45 43.12
C SER A 28 -15.79 6.00 41.73
N SER A 29 -15.49 7.30 41.61
CA SER A 29 -15.08 7.89 40.32
C SER A 29 -13.74 7.33 39.84
N LEU A 30 -12.75 7.21 40.71
CA LEU A 30 -11.46 6.61 40.41
C LEU A 30 -11.59 5.14 39.99
N GLN A 31 -12.49 4.38 40.59
CA GLN A 31 -12.75 3.01 40.18
C GLN A 31 -13.38 2.95 38.79
N SER A 32 -14.37 3.82 38.52
CA SER A 32 -14.99 3.93 37.19
C SER A 32 -13.94 4.30 36.11
N ASP A 33 -13.10 5.29 36.41
CA ASP A 33 -12.04 5.71 35.48
C ASP A 33 -11.02 4.57 35.22
N ASN A 34 -10.68 3.80 36.26
CA ASN A 34 -9.81 2.65 36.12
C ASN A 34 -10.44 1.55 35.25
N ASP A 35 -11.72 1.30 35.40
CA ASP A 35 -12.45 0.32 34.60
C ASP A 35 -12.54 0.75 33.13
N VAL A 36 -12.78 2.03 32.88
CA VAL A 36 -12.73 2.61 31.50
C VAL A 36 -11.35 2.47 30.91
N LEU A 37 -10.29 2.86 31.64
CA LEU A 37 -8.91 2.74 31.16
C LEU A 37 -8.50 1.29 30.88
N ARG A 38 -8.95 0.34 31.68
CA ARG A 38 -8.70 -1.09 31.43
C ARG A 38 -9.44 -1.57 30.18
N SER A 39 -10.68 -1.15 30.00
CA SER A 39 -11.46 -1.45 28.79
C SER A 39 -10.79 -0.89 27.54
N ASP A 40 -10.39 0.38 27.58
CA ASP A 40 -9.71 1.04 26.47
C ASP A 40 -8.37 0.37 26.14
N ASN A 41 -7.59 0.00 27.16
CA ASN A 41 -6.33 -0.72 26.95
C ASN A 41 -6.55 -2.09 26.28
N THR A 42 -7.61 -2.80 26.70
CA THR A 42 -7.98 -4.09 26.09
C THR A 42 -8.39 -3.90 24.63
N LEU A 43 -9.20 -2.89 24.32
CA LEU A 43 -9.64 -2.55 22.96
C LEU A 43 -8.43 -2.15 22.09
N GLN A 44 -7.54 -1.31 22.62
CA GLN A 44 -6.31 -0.95 21.92
C GLN A 44 -5.43 -2.17 21.63
N GLY A 45 -5.29 -3.08 22.58
CA GLY A 45 -4.58 -4.35 22.40
C GLY A 45 -5.19 -5.20 21.28
N GLN A 46 -6.52 -5.29 21.20
CA GLN A 46 -7.20 -6.00 20.12
C GLN A 46 -7.01 -5.34 18.77
N VAL A 47 -7.07 -4.00 18.70
CA VAL A 47 -6.83 -3.23 17.47
C VAL A 47 -5.40 -3.46 16.98
N ILE A 48 -4.41 -3.37 17.86
CA ILE A 48 -3.00 -3.60 17.53
C ILE A 48 -2.78 -5.03 17.03
N ALA A 49 -3.36 -6.03 17.69
CA ALA A 49 -3.26 -7.43 17.28
C ALA A 49 -3.87 -7.66 15.89
N THR A 50 -5.04 -7.09 15.64
CA THR A 50 -5.72 -7.16 14.35
C THR A 50 -4.91 -6.46 13.25
N GLN A 51 -4.35 -5.29 13.53
CA GLN A 51 -3.51 -4.57 12.58
C GLN A 51 -2.22 -5.36 12.27
N ALA A 52 -1.56 -5.91 13.28
CA ALA A 52 -0.37 -6.73 13.10
C ALA A 52 -0.66 -7.99 12.27
N PHE A 53 -1.80 -8.64 12.49
CA PHE A 53 -2.24 -9.79 11.71
C PHE A 53 -2.49 -9.42 10.24
N ASN A 54 -3.21 -8.33 9.99
CA ASN A 54 -3.47 -7.84 8.64
C ASN A 54 -2.18 -7.44 7.92
N PHE A 55 -1.26 -6.77 8.62
CA PHE A 55 0.04 -6.38 8.06
C PHE A 55 0.87 -7.61 7.64
N ASN A 56 0.91 -8.65 8.47
CA ASN A 56 1.59 -9.90 8.12
C ASN A 56 0.98 -10.56 6.88
N ARG A 57 -0.35 -10.57 6.75
CA ARG A 57 -1.03 -11.12 5.58
C ARG A 57 -0.72 -10.31 4.32
N PHE A 58 -0.73 -8.99 4.41
CA PHE A 58 -0.37 -8.12 3.29
C PHE A 58 1.07 -8.36 2.82
N ASN A 59 1.99 -8.51 3.75
CA ASN A 59 3.38 -8.85 3.43
C ASN A 59 3.51 -10.20 2.73
N GLN A 60 2.78 -11.22 3.17
CA GLN A 60 2.78 -12.54 2.52
C GLN A 60 2.25 -12.47 1.08
N VAL A 61 1.15 -11.74 0.84
CA VAL A 61 0.59 -11.56 -0.51
C VAL A 61 1.56 -10.77 -1.38
N ALA A 62 2.15 -9.70 -0.87
CA ALA A 62 3.13 -8.90 -1.59
C ALA A 62 4.38 -9.71 -1.94
N GLU A 63 4.88 -10.51 -1.02
CA GLU A 63 6.03 -11.40 -1.25
C GLU A 63 5.72 -12.47 -2.30
N HIS A 64 4.53 -13.05 -2.26
CA HIS A 64 4.09 -14.00 -3.28
C HIS A 64 4.01 -13.35 -4.67
N ALA A 65 3.41 -12.17 -4.78
CA ALA A 65 3.33 -11.40 -6.02
C ALA A 65 4.74 -11.05 -6.55
N ASN A 66 5.66 -10.65 -5.67
CA ASN A 66 7.05 -10.34 -6.03
C ASN A 66 7.79 -11.59 -6.55
N ARG A 67 7.60 -12.75 -5.94
CA ARG A 67 8.19 -14.01 -6.45
C ARG A 67 7.67 -14.35 -7.84
N LEU A 68 6.36 -14.26 -8.06
CA LEU A 68 5.77 -14.50 -9.38
C LEU A 68 6.31 -13.51 -10.41
N ASN A 69 6.38 -12.24 -10.07
CA ASN A 69 6.91 -11.20 -10.95
C ASN A 69 8.39 -11.45 -11.31
N SER A 70 9.19 -11.92 -10.35
CA SER A 70 10.60 -12.29 -10.60
C SER A 70 10.73 -13.48 -11.57
N LEU A 71 9.85 -14.49 -11.43
CA LEU A 71 9.83 -15.62 -12.40
C LEU A 71 9.45 -15.18 -13.81
N ILE A 72 8.50 -14.25 -13.92
CA ILE A 72 8.13 -13.66 -15.23
C ILE A 72 9.31 -12.90 -15.83
N ASP A 73 10.05 -12.12 -15.04
CA ASP A 73 11.23 -11.40 -15.52
C ASP A 73 12.29 -12.37 -16.05
N THR A 74 12.64 -13.41 -15.29
CA THR A 74 13.61 -14.42 -15.71
C THR A 74 13.17 -15.12 -17.00
N SER A 75 11.93 -15.62 -17.07
CA SER A 75 11.39 -16.26 -18.27
C SER A 75 11.33 -15.31 -19.47
N THR A 76 11.08 -14.03 -19.22
CA THR A 76 11.04 -13.01 -20.27
C THR A 76 12.43 -12.76 -20.83
N GLU A 77 13.45 -12.65 -19.98
CA GLU A 77 14.84 -12.47 -20.42
C GLU A 77 15.32 -13.67 -21.25
N GLU A 78 15.07 -14.89 -20.79
CA GLU A 78 15.39 -16.11 -21.53
C GLU A 78 14.73 -16.14 -22.92
N THR A 79 13.43 -15.85 -22.98
CA THR A 79 12.67 -15.80 -24.24
C THR A 79 13.21 -14.72 -25.19
N VAL A 80 13.55 -13.54 -24.66
CA VAL A 80 14.10 -12.44 -25.48
C VAL A 80 15.47 -12.82 -26.05
N ILE A 81 16.31 -13.53 -25.28
CA ILE A 81 17.60 -14.03 -25.77
C ILE A 81 17.38 -15.02 -26.92
N GLU A 82 16.49 -15.99 -26.73
CA GLU A 82 16.14 -16.97 -27.76
C GLU A 82 15.62 -16.30 -29.05
N TYR A 83 14.69 -15.35 -28.89
CA TYR A 83 14.13 -14.62 -30.05
C TYR A 83 15.20 -13.81 -30.79
N ARG A 84 16.16 -13.20 -30.09
CA ARG A 84 17.29 -12.53 -30.76
C ARG A 84 18.13 -13.49 -31.61
N GLU A 85 18.37 -14.71 -31.14
CA GLU A 85 19.13 -15.71 -31.91
C GLU A 85 18.36 -16.15 -33.16
N ILE A 86 17.04 -16.35 -33.05
CA ILE A 86 16.18 -16.68 -34.19
C ILE A 86 16.16 -15.54 -35.21
N LEU A 87 15.91 -14.31 -34.73
CA LEU A 87 15.75 -13.12 -35.54
C LEU A 87 17.03 -12.69 -36.27
N ARG A 88 18.24 -13.05 -35.76
CA ARG A 88 19.49 -12.80 -36.46
C ARG A 88 19.57 -13.42 -37.89
N ARG A 89 18.77 -14.46 -38.14
CA ARG A 89 18.73 -15.16 -39.41
C ARG A 89 17.68 -14.61 -40.37
N GLU A 90 16.82 -13.71 -39.87
CA GLU A 90 15.70 -13.18 -40.66
C GLU A 90 16.11 -11.94 -41.45
N LYS A 91 15.96 -12.03 -42.79
CA LYS A 91 16.36 -10.95 -43.71
C LYS A 91 15.50 -9.68 -43.56
N THR A 92 14.31 -9.79 -43.01
CA THR A 92 13.37 -8.68 -42.79
C THR A 92 13.64 -7.92 -41.49
N CYS A 93 14.60 -8.38 -40.69
CA CYS A 93 14.90 -7.87 -39.36
C CYS A 93 15.25 -6.39 -39.37
N ASP A 94 16.07 -5.99 -40.31
CA ASP A 94 16.59 -4.61 -40.41
C ASP A 94 15.69 -3.69 -41.22
N LEU A 95 14.59 -4.19 -41.77
CA LEU A 95 13.62 -3.36 -42.48
C LEU A 95 12.96 -2.38 -41.49
N PRO A 96 12.84 -1.09 -41.85
CA PRO A 96 12.21 -0.12 -41.01
C PRO A 96 10.70 -0.33 -40.92
N VAL A 97 10.14 -0.18 -39.73
CA VAL A 97 8.68 -0.02 -39.53
C VAL A 97 8.29 1.34 -40.13
N PRO A 98 7.12 1.45 -40.80
CA PRO A 98 6.64 2.75 -41.29
C PRO A 98 6.75 3.83 -40.23
N THR A 99 7.27 4.99 -40.57
CA THR A 99 7.63 6.07 -39.65
C THR A 99 6.47 6.55 -38.79
N ASP A 100 5.27 6.61 -39.37
CA ASP A 100 4.05 7.03 -38.64
C ASP A 100 3.68 6.04 -37.54
N VAL A 101 3.85 4.73 -37.81
CA VAL A 101 3.58 3.66 -36.85
C VAL A 101 4.66 3.64 -35.77
N ALA A 102 5.93 3.69 -36.18
CA ALA A 102 7.06 3.68 -35.24
C ALA A 102 7.01 4.90 -34.32
N GLY A 103 6.75 6.11 -34.88
CA GLY A 103 6.61 7.34 -34.11
C GLY A 103 5.49 7.28 -33.08
N GLY A 104 4.30 6.83 -33.50
CA GLY A 104 3.15 6.67 -32.59
C GLY A 104 3.39 5.69 -31.45
N LEU A 105 4.05 4.55 -31.72
CA LEU A 105 4.39 3.56 -30.69
C LEU A 105 5.43 4.10 -29.69
N LEU A 106 6.47 4.76 -30.20
CA LEU A 106 7.53 5.36 -29.37
C LEU A 106 6.98 6.48 -28.47
N GLU A 107 6.14 7.36 -29.03
CA GLU A 107 5.48 8.42 -28.27
C GLU A 107 4.57 7.85 -27.19
N TYR A 108 3.79 6.81 -27.51
CA TYR A 108 2.94 6.14 -26.53
C TYR A 108 3.75 5.50 -25.40
N ALA A 109 4.84 4.81 -25.73
CA ALA A 109 5.73 4.21 -24.75
C ALA A 109 6.39 5.27 -23.85
N HIS A 110 6.79 6.40 -24.42
CA HIS A 110 7.34 7.54 -23.67
C HIS A 110 6.30 8.11 -22.69
N ARG A 111 5.07 8.33 -23.12
CA ARG A 111 3.99 8.82 -22.27
C ARG A 111 3.67 7.85 -21.12
N LEU A 112 3.65 6.54 -21.37
CA LEU A 112 3.47 5.54 -20.31
C LEU A 112 4.62 5.57 -19.29
N ARG A 113 5.86 5.74 -19.75
CA ARG A 113 7.02 5.86 -18.87
C ARG A 113 6.95 7.13 -18.02
N SER A 114 6.62 8.26 -18.60
CA SER A 114 6.45 9.53 -17.89
C SER A 114 5.39 9.42 -16.83
N SER A 115 4.21 8.88 -17.15
CA SER A 115 3.12 8.73 -16.18
C SER A 115 3.47 7.79 -15.02
N ALA A 116 4.34 6.81 -15.23
CA ALA A 116 4.79 5.90 -14.18
C ALA A 116 5.82 6.54 -13.23
N MET A 117 6.55 7.56 -13.70
CA MET A 117 7.59 8.24 -12.92
C MET A 117 7.08 9.45 -12.12
N HIS A 118 5.89 9.97 -12.46
CA HIS A 118 5.29 11.12 -11.79
C HIS A 118 4.09 10.69 -10.95
N THR A 119 4.13 11.03 -9.68
CA THR A 119 3.05 10.74 -8.72
C THR A 119 1.86 11.69 -8.87
N ASP A 120 2.00 12.79 -9.60
CA ASP A 120 0.94 13.77 -9.82
C ASP A 120 0.28 13.57 -11.18
N THR A 121 -0.87 12.89 -11.18
CA THR A 121 -1.68 12.63 -12.38
C THR A 121 -2.40 13.86 -12.92
N SER A 122 -2.31 15.02 -12.26
CA SER A 122 -3.02 16.26 -12.63
C SER A 122 -2.31 17.08 -13.69
N ARG A 123 -1.05 16.76 -14.02
CA ARG A 123 -0.30 17.37 -15.13
C ARG A 123 0.27 16.28 -16.02
N PRO A 124 -0.31 16.04 -17.22
CA PRO A 124 0.41 15.31 -18.25
C PRO A 124 1.65 16.15 -18.61
N ASP A 125 2.82 15.60 -18.33
CA ASP A 125 4.07 16.27 -18.70
C ASP A 125 4.06 16.65 -20.18
N ALA A 126 4.45 17.88 -20.44
CA ALA A 126 4.80 18.31 -21.78
C ALA A 126 5.87 17.34 -22.30
N ALA A 127 5.65 16.77 -23.49
CA ALA A 127 6.59 15.86 -24.13
C ALA A 127 7.99 16.48 -24.08
N ASP A 128 8.93 15.78 -23.42
CA ASP A 128 10.31 16.22 -23.40
C ASP A 128 10.82 16.17 -24.85
N ASP A 129 11.18 17.33 -25.41
CA ASP A 129 11.67 17.48 -26.79
C ASP A 129 12.89 16.61 -27.13
N ARG A 130 13.46 15.91 -26.13
CA ARG A 130 14.60 15.01 -26.30
C ARG A 130 14.25 13.67 -26.94
N SER A 131 12.98 13.30 -27.07
CA SER A 131 12.57 12.03 -27.67
C SER A 131 12.48 12.04 -29.19
N ALA A 132 12.71 13.18 -29.82
CA ALA A 132 12.65 13.31 -31.29
C ALA A 132 13.77 12.57 -32.07
N ALA A 133 14.78 12.02 -31.39
CA ALA A 133 15.93 11.39 -32.03
C ALA A 133 15.72 9.92 -32.47
N ALA A 134 14.65 9.26 -32.04
CA ALA A 134 14.41 7.83 -32.33
C ALA A 134 13.07 7.60 -33.02
N SER A 135 12.84 8.27 -34.16
CA SER A 135 11.64 8.05 -34.98
C SER A 135 11.70 6.78 -35.85
N SER A 136 12.79 6.01 -35.79
CA SER A 136 12.96 4.80 -36.58
C SER A 136 13.09 3.58 -35.69
N MET A 137 12.28 2.57 -35.97
CA MET A 137 12.29 1.25 -35.34
C MET A 137 12.32 0.20 -36.43
N THR A 138 13.10 -0.87 -36.25
CA THR A 138 13.08 -2.01 -37.17
C THR A 138 12.01 -3.02 -36.79
N TYR A 139 11.60 -3.90 -37.70
CA TYR A 139 10.63 -4.95 -37.42
C TYR A 139 11.09 -5.86 -36.26
N CYS A 140 12.38 -6.21 -36.24
CA CYS A 140 12.88 -7.05 -35.15
C CYS A 140 12.88 -6.36 -33.80
N GLN A 141 13.16 -5.06 -33.76
CA GLN A 141 13.01 -4.28 -32.54
C GLN A 141 11.55 -4.28 -32.08
N ALA A 142 10.60 -4.09 -32.99
CA ALA A 142 9.16 -4.14 -32.66
C ALA A 142 8.74 -5.53 -32.12
N VAL A 143 9.19 -6.60 -32.77
CA VAL A 143 8.92 -7.98 -32.33
C VAL A 143 9.50 -8.26 -30.94
N LEU A 144 10.73 -7.83 -30.68
CA LEU A 144 11.39 -8.00 -29.38
C LEU A 144 10.74 -7.20 -28.25
N TRP A 145 9.93 -6.18 -28.55
CA TRP A 145 9.15 -5.45 -27.55
C TRP A 145 7.93 -6.22 -27.06
N ILE A 146 7.38 -7.12 -27.86
CA ILE A 146 6.10 -7.79 -27.55
C ILE A 146 6.22 -8.59 -26.26
N LYS A 147 7.24 -9.41 -26.10
CA LYS A 147 7.37 -10.27 -24.91
C LYS A 147 7.53 -9.47 -23.62
N PRO A 148 8.38 -8.43 -23.52
CA PRO A 148 8.44 -7.57 -22.34
C PRO A 148 7.13 -6.83 -22.05
N LEU A 149 6.40 -6.38 -23.07
CA LEU A 149 5.09 -5.73 -22.85
C LEU A 149 4.06 -6.70 -22.30
N LEU A 150 4.00 -7.93 -22.80
CA LEU A 150 3.13 -8.97 -22.26
C LEU A 150 3.50 -9.32 -20.82
N ALA A 151 4.80 -9.37 -20.51
CA ALA A 151 5.27 -9.58 -19.14
C ALA A 151 4.83 -8.48 -18.16
N VAL A 152 4.82 -7.22 -18.59
CA VAL A 152 4.29 -6.11 -17.78
C VAL A 152 2.80 -6.27 -17.52
N ILE A 153 2.02 -6.68 -18.51
CA ILE A 153 0.59 -6.97 -18.35
C ILE A 153 0.37 -8.13 -17.37
N GLU A 154 1.15 -9.19 -17.51
CA GLU A 154 1.05 -10.36 -16.62
C GLU A 154 1.38 -10.00 -15.16
N LYS A 155 2.45 -9.22 -14.93
CA LYS A 155 2.79 -8.69 -13.61
C LYS A 155 1.69 -7.78 -13.05
N GLY A 156 1.11 -6.94 -13.88
CA GLY A 156 -0.07 -6.14 -13.52
C GLY A 156 -1.24 -7.01 -13.05
N ASN A 157 -1.55 -8.07 -13.79
CA ASN A 157 -2.61 -9.02 -13.44
C ASN A 157 -2.33 -9.74 -12.12
N ASN A 158 -1.09 -10.15 -11.86
CA ASN A 158 -0.69 -10.76 -10.59
C ASN A 158 -0.85 -9.80 -9.41
N ASN A 159 -0.46 -8.54 -9.59
CA ASN A 159 -0.63 -7.51 -8.56
C ASN A 159 -2.12 -7.25 -8.27
N PHE A 160 -2.96 -7.17 -9.30
CA PHE A 160 -4.42 -7.04 -9.12
C PHE A 160 -5.04 -8.27 -8.46
N ALA A 161 -4.55 -9.48 -8.75
CA ALA A 161 -4.99 -10.69 -8.07
C ALA A 161 -4.63 -10.65 -6.57
N GLY A 162 -3.43 -10.20 -6.23
CA GLY A 162 -3.00 -9.99 -4.85
C GLY A 162 -3.89 -8.98 -4.11
N ILE A 163 -4.16 -7.82 -4.73
CA ILE A 163 -5.05 -6.80 -4.15
C ILE A 163 -6.45 -7.38 -3.91
N ARG A 164 -7.01 -8.11 -4.86
CA ARG A 164 -8.33 -8.75 -4.69
C ARG A 164 -8.33 -9.76 -3.55
N GLN A 165 -7.27 -10.54 -3.39
CA GLN A 165 -7.14 -11.46 -2.27
C GLN A 165 -7.15 -10.72 -0.94
N ILE A 166 -6.38 -9.65 -0.79
CA ILE A 166 -6.36 -8.78 0.40
C ILE A 166 -7.77 -8.25 0.71
N GLU A 167 -8.48 -7.75 -0.30
CA GLU A 167 -9.83 -7.19 -0.13
C GLU A 167 -10.88 -8.24 0.29
N LEU A 168 -10.78 -9.47 -0.24
CA LEU A 168 -11.67 -10.56 0.15
C LEU A 168 -11.43 -10.98 1.61
N GLU A 169 -10.17 -11.05 2.01
CA GLU A 169 -9.78 -11.42 3.36
C GLU A 169 -10.13 -10.35 4.40
N ARG A 170 -10.18 -9.08 4.00
CA ARG A 170 -10.60 -7.96 4.86
C ARG A 170 -12.10 -8.00 5.19
N LYS A 171 -12.91 -8.60 4.32
CA LYS A 171 -14.38 -8.69 4.50
C LYS A 171 -14.83 -9.85 5.38
N ASN A 172 -13.95 -10.80 5.65
CA ASN A 172 -14.19 -11.96 6.51
C ASN A 172 -13.57 -11.75 7.90
#